data_920504d58a7a3f1597f1a7cff5bfd9c5
#
_entry.id   920504d58a7a3f1597f1a7cff5bfd9c5
#
_cell.length_a   1.000
_cell.length_b   1.000
_cell.length_c   1.000
_cell.angle_alpha   90.00
_cell.angle_beta   90.00
_cell.angle_gamma   90.00
#
_symmetry.space_group_name_H-M   'P 1'
#
loop_
_entity.id
_entity.type
_entity.pdbx_description
1 polymer ?
#
loop_
_entity_poly.entity_id
_entity_poly.type
_entity_poly.pdbx_seq_one_letter_code
_entity_poly.pdbx_strand_id
1 'polypeptide(L)'
;MKKRLLLAITSIALATGVSGVVHAGKSDDTLNVAIDRELESIDNYYNTAREGIVISRMVWDALLYRDPATNEYLPNLATSYNWVDSKTLEFDLRKGVTFHNGEKFDADDVVYTLTYISNPENGAKPARNVNWWDSAEKLGDYKVRLNLTKEFPAALEFLSGPIVMYPNEYYAEVGPEGMAMKPVGTGPYAVTSVEPGKRYKFKKNDNYHASSPKGQANIGNIVIRTIAESNTQLAELFSGGVDWIWKVKPDQAQRISAQG
;
A
#
# COMPACT_ATOMS: atom_id res chain seq x y z
N MET A 1 9.73 -50.28 -73.73
CA MET A 1 9.91 -48.95 -73.23
C MET A 1 8.76 -48.66 -72.22
N LYS A 2 9.01 -48.79 -70.90
CA LYS A 2 8.04 -48.54 -69.82
C LYS A 2 8.31 -47.20 -69.18
N LYS A 3 7.44 -46.21 -69.35
CA LYS A 3 7.48 -44.93 -68.66
C LYS A 3 6.92 -45.11 -67.26
N ARG A 4 7.74 -44.84 -66.23
CA ARG A 4 7.32 -44.75 -64.85
C ARG A 4 6.85 -43.32 -64.56
N LEU A 5 5.58 -43.23 -64.10
CA LEU A 5 4.94 -41.99 -63.65
C LEU A 5 5.24 -41.85 -62.16
N LEU A 6 6.00 -40.81 -61.74
CA LEU A 6 6.18 -40.45 -60.35
C LEU A 6 5.03 -39.53 -59.92
N LEU A 7 4.22 -39.99 -58.96
CA LEU A 7 3.27 -39.13 -58.23
C LEU A 7 4.02 -38.43 -57.08
N ALA A 8 4.07 -37.12 -57.13
CA ALA A 8 4.51 -36.30 -56.01
C ALA A 8 3.32 -36.00 -55.11
N ILE A 9 3.33 -36.52 -53.88
CA ILE A 9 2.33 -36.22 -52.85
C ILE A 9 2.81 -34.97 -52.11
N THR A 10 2.17 -33.83 -52.30
CA THR A 10 2.42 -32.59 -51.56
C THR A 10 1.61 -32.60 -50.29
N SER A 11 2.29 -32.82 -49.17
CA SER A 11 1.70 -32.73 -47.84
C SER A 11 1.51 -31.27 -47.43
N ILE A 12 0.28 -30.78 -47.40
CA ILE A 12 -0.05 -29.46 -46.82
C ILE A 12 -0.15 -29.65 -45.30
N ALA A 13 0.86 -29.12 -44.58
CA ALA A 13 0.81 -29.02 -43.13
C ALA A 13 -0.12 -27.86 -42.74
N LEU A 14 -1.29 -28.18 -42.22
CA LEU A 14 -2.21 -27.22 -41.61
C LEU A 14 -1.63 -26.76 -40.28
N ALA A 15 -0.97 -25.59 -40.24
CA ALA A 15 -0.57 -24.95 -38.99
C ALA A 15 -1.80 -24.37 -38.30
N THR A 16 -2.37 -25.11 -37.34
CA THR A 16 -3.39 -24.59 -36.43
C THR A 16 -2.71 -23.62 -35.50
N GLY A 17 -2.76 -22.32 -35.83
CA GLY A 17 -2.38 -21.23 -34.96
C GLY A 17 -3.35 -21.23 -33.74
N VAL A 18 -2.86 -21.72 -32.63
CA VAL A 18 -3.53 -21.47 -31.34
C VAL A 18 -3.37 -19.98 -31.05
N SER A 19 -4.41 -19.22 -31.37
CA SER A 19 -4.53 -17.83 -30.91
C SER A 19 -4.71 -17.86 -29.39
N GLY A 20 -3.58 -17.86 -28.66
CA GLY A 20 -3.58 -17.62 -27.23
C GLY A 20 -4.19 -16.23 -27.00
N VAL A 21 -5.32 -16.17 -26.32
CA VAL A 21 -5.88 -14.92 -25.84
C VAL A 21 -4.85 -14.36 -24.83
N VAL A 22 -4.05 -13.40 -25.28
CA VAL A 22 -3.13 -12.68 -24.42
C VAL A 22 -3.99 -11.81 -23.51
N HIS A 23 -4.20 -12.25 -22.27
CA HIS A 23 -4.81 -11.43 -21.25
C HIS A 23 -3.76 -10.38 -20.86
N ALA A 24 -3.92 -9.15 -21.35
CA ALA A 24 -3.07 -8.02 -20.95
C ALA A 24 -3.12 -7.88 -19.41
N GLY A 25 -1.97 -7.72 -18.79
CA GLY A 25 -1.83 -7.53 -17.35
C GLY A 25 -1.64 -8.79 -16.52
N LYS A 26 -2.15 -9.94 -16.92
CA LYS A 26 -2.06 -11.19 -16.13
C LYS A 26 -0.82 -12.03 -16.41
N SER A 27 -0.15 -11.84 -17.53
CA SER A 27 1.06 -12.59 -17.91
C SER A 27 2.32 -12.07 -17.21
N ASP A 28 2.32 -10.81 -16.77
CA ASP A 28 3.43 -10.14 -16.10
C ASP A 28 3.20 -9.90 -14.60
N ASP A 29 2.13 -10.51 -14.04
CA ASP A 29 1.73 -10.39 -12.64
C ASP A 29 1.59 -8.92 -12.19
N THR A 30 1.01 -8.06 -13.06
CA THR A 30 0.86 -6.64 -12.84
C THR A 30 -0.62 -6.23 -12.79
N LEU A 31 -1.01 -5.48 -11.75
CA LEU A 31 -2.29 -4.78 -11.65
C LEU A 31 -2.11 -3.32 -12.06
N ASN A 32 -2.78 -2.90 -13.12
CA ASN A 32 -2.80 -1.51 -13.58
C ASN A 32 -4.05 -0.79 -13.07
N VAL A 33 -3.87 0.27 -12.31
CA VAL A 33 -4.95 1.05 -11.66
C VAL A 33 -4.95 2.47 -12.18
N ALA A 34 -6.12 3.04 -12.47
CA ALA A 34 -6.26 4.47 -12.73
C ALA A 34 -6.94 5.19 -11.57
N ILE A 35 -6.37 6.33 -11.17
CA ILE A 35 -6.96 7.29 -10.22
C ILE A 35 -7.24 8.62 -10.91
N ASP A 36 -8.24 9.36 -10.41
CA ASP A 36 -8.75 10.58 -11.06
C ASP A 36 -8.03 11.87 -10.63
N ARG A 37 -7.08 11.78 -9.70
CA ARG A 37 -6.37 12.96 -9.19
C ARG A 37 -4.93 12.67 -8.84
N GLU A 38 -4.13 13.70 -8.90
CA GLU A 38 -2.79 13.70 -8.34
C GLU A 38 -2.86 13.68 -6.80
N LEU A 39 -1.91 12.98 -6.16
CA LEU A 39 -1.73 13.05 -4.72
C LEU A 39 -0.90 14.29 -4.37
N GLU A 40 -1.24 14.97 -3.27
CA GLU A 40 -0.41 16.04 -2.70
C GLU A 40 1.01 15.55 -2.39
N SER A 41 1.07 14.35 -1.84
CA SER A 41 2.29 13.60 -1.53
C SER A 41 1.94 12.11 -1.43
N ILE A 42 2.90 11.24 -1.68
CA ILE A 42 2.74 9.82 -1.33
C ILE A 42 3.08 9.58 0.15
N ASP A 43 3.81 10.49 0.81
CA ASP A 43 4.02 10.44 2.26
C ASP A 43 2.68 10.50 2.99
N ASN A 44 2.43 9.49 3.85
CA ASN A 44 1.13 9.34 4.53
C ASN A 44 0.73 10.57 5.35
N TYR A 45 1.70 11.25 5.97
CA TYR A 45 1.42 12.38 6.86
C TYR A 45 1.28 13.72 6.16
N TYR A 46 1.50 13.78 4.85
CA TYR A 46 1.36 14.99 4.03
C TYR A 46 0.34 14.84 2.92
N ASN A 47 -0.54 13.84 3.02
CA ASN A 47 -1.61 13.59 2.07
C ASN A 47 -2.95 13.42 2.80
N THR A 48 -4.00 14.03 2.24
CA THR A 48 -5.37 13.94 2.76
C THR A 48 -6.33 13.26 1.80
N ALA A 49 -5.86 12.88 0.61
CA ALA A 49 -6.66 12.22 -0.41
C ALA A 49 -6.94 10.74 -0.02
N ARG A 50 -8.14 10.28 -0.35
CA ARG A 50 -8.55 8.88 -0.10
C ARG A 50 -7.63 7.88 -0.80
N GLU A 51 -7.18 8.20 -1.99
CA GLU A 51 -6.27 7.40 -2.80
C GLU A 51 -4.93 7.18 -2.08
N GLY A 52 -4.43 8.22 -1.40
CA GLY A 52 -3.24 8.13 -0.56
C GLY A 52 -3.42 7.23 0.65
N ILE A 53 -4.62 7.17 1.25
CA ILE A 53 -4.92 6.23 2.35
C ILE A 53 -4.81 4.78 1.86
N VAL A 54 -5.25 4.48 0.65
CA VAL A 54 -5.11 3.12 0.07
C VAL A 54 -3.65 2.77 -0.14
N ILE A 55 -2.86 3.69 -0.71
CA ILE A 55 -1.42 3.52 -0.92
C ILE A 55 -0.71 3.35 0.43
N SER A 56 -1.08 4.15 1.42
CA SER A 56 -0.51 4.04 2.77
C SER A 56 -0.65 2.63 3.35
N ARG A 57 -1.82 2.00 3.18
CA ARG A 57 -2.06 0.63 3.66
C ARG A 57 -1.28 -0.45 2.91
N MET A 58 -0.81 -0.13 1.71
CA MET A 58 0.05 -1.02 0.93
C MET A 58 1.52 -0.91 1.36
N VAL A 59 1.99 0.30 1.68
CA VAL A 59 3.41 0.61 1.88
C VAL A 59 3.81 0.55 3.35
N TRP A 60 2.93 0.91 4.27
CA TRP A 60 3.22 1.00 5.70
C TRP A 60 2.30 0.14 6.55
N ASP A 61 2.75 -0.16 7.74
CA ASP A 61 1.96 -0.78 8.79
C ASP A 61 1.79 0.17 9.99
N ALA A 62 0.64 0.02 10.65
CA ALA A 62 0.36 0.59 11.96
C ALA A 62 0.67 -0.44 13.06
N LEU A 63 0.64 -0.01 14.32
CA LEU A 63 0.86 -0.90 15.47
C LEU A 63 -0.15 -2.04 15.52
N LEU A 64 -1.41 -1.73 15.22
CA LEU A 64 -2.52 -2.68 15.19
C LEU A 64 -3.13 -2.74 13.77
N TYR A 65 -4.04 -3.66 13.58
CA TYR A 65 -4.88 -3.78 12.39
C TYR A 65 -6.34 -3.91 12.82
N ARG A 66 -7.22 -3.14 12.23
CA ARG A 66 -8.66 -3.32 12.43
C ARG A 66 -9.20 -4.27 11.39
N ASP A 67 -9.71 -5.41 11.83
CA ASP A 67 -10.35 -6.38 10.96
C ASP A 67 -11.66 -5.80 10.38
N PRO A 68 -11.82 -5.70 9.06
CA PRO A 68 -13.00 -5.11 8.45
C PRO A 68 -14.26 -5.97 8.61
N ALA A 69 -14.13 -7.27 8.89
CA ALA A 69 -15.26 -8.18 9.06
C ALA A 69 -15.77 -8.19 10.50
N THR A 70 -14.86 -8.22 11.47
CA THR A 70 -15.22 -8.34 12.91
C THR A 70 -15.16 -7.01 13.66
N ASN A 71 -14.47 -6.01 13.11
CA ASN A 71 -14.09 -4.74 13.73
C ASN A 71 -13.16 -4.88 14.96
N GLU A 72 -12.55 -6.03 15.15
CA GLU A 72 -11.57 -6.27 16.22
C GLU A 72 -10.21 -5.64 15.89
N TYR A 73 -9.48 -5.21 16.93
CA TYR A 73 -8.11 -4.72 16.79
C TYR A 73 -7.14 -5.88 16.96
N LEU A 74 -6.56 -6.31 15.85
CA LEU A 74 -5.62 -7.43 15.80
C LEU A 74 -4.16 -6.95 15.92
N PRO A 75 -3.26 -7.76 16.50
CA PRO A 75 -1.83 -7.50 16.50
C PRO A 75 -1.26 -7.35 15.08
N ASN A 76 -0.42 -6.30 14.86
CA ASN A 76 0.33 -6.12 13.62
C ASN A 76 1.80 -5.81 13.95
N LEU A 77 2.30 -4.56 13.89
CA LEU A 77 3.64 -4.22 14.38
C LEU A 77 3.76 -4.34 15.90
N ALA A 78 2.68 -4.13 16.64
CA ALA A 78 2.58 -4.57 18.03
C ALA A 78 2.05 -6.00 18.12
N THR A 79 2.59 -6.78 19.05
CA THR A 79 2.12 -8.14 19.36
C THR A 79 1.02 -8.15 20.43
N SER A 80 1.02 -7.11 21.26
CA SER A 80 0.00 -6.87 22.29
C SER A 80 -0.08 -5.39 22.65
N TYR A 81 -1.16 -5.01 23.30
CA TYR A 81 -1.32 -3.71 23.95
C TYR A 81 -2.00 -3.87 25.31
N ASN A 82 -1.73 -2.93 26.22
CA ASN A 82 -2.32 -2.91 27.55
C ASN A 82 -2.61 -1.47 27.99
N TRP A 83 -3.82 -1.21 28.44
CA TRP A 83 -4.16 0.00 29.14
C TRP A 83 -3.70 -0.10 30.60
N VAL A 84 -2.67 0.66 30.96
CA VAL A 84 -2.18 0.77 32.35
C VAL A 84 -3.19 1.55 33.21
N ASP A 85 -3.71 2.61 32.63
CA ASP A 85 -4.83 3.43 33.14
C ASP A 85 -5.59 4.07 31.96
N SER A 86 -6.54 4.97 32.21
CA SER A 86 -7.36 5.59 31.17
C SER A 86 -6.58 6.52 30.21
N LYS A 87 -5.32 6.83 30.50
CA LYS A 87 -4.45 7.74 29.73
C LYS A 87 -3.09 7.15 29.36
N THR A 88 -2.82 5.93 29.76
CA THR A 88 -1.52 5.29 29.55
C THR A 88 -1.70 3.97 28.81
N LEU A 89 -1.15 3.88 27.61
CA LEU A 89 -1.23 2.73 26.73
C LEU A 89 0.17 2.18 26.46
N GLU A 90 0.43 0.92 26.75
CA GLU A 90 1.69 0.23 26.46
C GLU A 90 1.51 -0.75 25.31
N PHE A 91 2.57 -0.91 24.51
CA PHE A 91 2.66 -1.86 23.41
C PHE A 91 3.92 -2.70 23.53
N ASP A 92 3.77 -4.02 23.37
CA ASP A 92 4.89 -4.92 23.08
C ASP A 92 5.03 -5.03 21.57
N LEU A 93 6.22 -4.77 21.02
CA LEU A 93 6.46 -4.69 19.60
C LEU A 93 6.92 -6.03 19.01
N ARG A 94 6.65 -6.22 17.74
CA ARG A 94 7.03 -7.41 16.98
C ARG A 94 8.51 -7.37 16.65
N LYS A 95 9.21 -8.45 16.97
CA LYS A 95 10.62 -8.66 16.60
C LYS A 95 10.75 -9.22 15.20
N GLY A 96 11.85 -8.91 14.52
CA GLY A 96 12.19 -9.48 13.22
C GLY A 96 11.46 -8.87 12.03
N VAL A 97 10.74 -7.78 12.22
CA VAL A 97 10.20 -6.97 11.12
C VAL A 97 11.30 -6.07 10.57
N THR A 98 11.35 -5.92 9.25
CA THR A 98 12.27 -5.01 8.55
C THR A 98 11.51 -4.06 7.65
N PHE A 99 12.02 -2.86 7.52
CA PHE A 99 11.58 -1.91 6.52
C PHE A 99 12.06 -2.32 5.12
N HIS A 100 11.49 -1.73 4.08
CA HIS A 100 11.82 -2.02 2.68
C HIS A 100 13.29 -1.73 2.32
N ASN A 101 13.96 -0.84 3.07
CA ASN A 101 15.38 -0.53 2.92
C ASN A 101 16.31 -1.47 3.70
N GLY A 102 15.74 -2.42 4.47
CA GLY A 102 16.47 -3.39 5.27
C GLY A 102 16.74 -2.98 6.72
N GLU A 103 16.39 -1.77 7.13
CA GLU A 103 16.45 -1.34 8.54
C GLU A 103 15.49 -2.20 9.39
N LYS A 104 15.87 -2.45 10.64
CA LYS A 104 15.04 -3.22 11.57
C LYS A 104 14.02 -2.31 12.21
N PHE A 105 12.79 -2.79 12.36
CA PHE A 105 11.76 -2.12 13.12
C PHE A 105 11.94 -2.38 14.63
N ASP A 106 11.92 -1.31 15.43
CA ASP A 106 11.98 -1.39 16.88
C ASP A 106 11.26 -0.20 17.59
N ALA A 107 11.52 -0.01 18.88
CA ALA A 107 10.89 1.01 19.69
C ALA A 107 11.32 2.45 19.32
N ASP A 108 12.51 2.63 18.79
CA ASP A 108 13.00 3.95 18.39
C ASP A 108 12.18 4.50 17.21
N ASP A 109 11.77 3.65 16.27
CA ASP A 109 10.90 4.02 15.16
C ASP A 109 9.53 4.51 15.61
N VAL A 110 8.94 3.81 16.58
CA VAL A 110 7.63 4.15 17.14
C VAL A 110 7.69 5.48 17.89
N VAL A 111 8.67 5.63 18.78
CA VAL A 111 8.86 6.88 19.57
C VAL A 111 9.15 8.04 18.63
N TYR A 112 10.06 7.86 17.66
CA TYR A 112 10.38 8.88 16.69
C TYR A 112 9.14 9.29 15.88
N THR A 113 8.43 8.33 15.31
CA THR A 113 7.25 8.61 14.48
C THR A 113 6.20 9.39 15.26
N LEU A 114 5.81 8.92 16.45
CA LEU A 114 4.78 9.55 17.26
C LEU A 114 5.19 10.95 17.74
N THR A 115 6.46 11.15 18.10
CA THR A 115 7.00 12.45 18.48
C THR A 115 7.04 13.41 17.31
N TYR A 116 7.49 12.94 16.15
CA TYR A 116 7.59 13.76 14.94
C TYR A 116 6.23 14.28 14.47
N ILE A 117 5.26 13.38 14.34
CA ILE A 117 3.94 13.74 13.78
C ILE A 117 3.07 14.57 14.74
N SER A 118 3.32 14.50 16.05
CA SER A 118 2.60 15.32 17.04
C SER A 118 3.14 16.73 17.18
N ASN A 119 4.37 16.98 16.74
CA ASN A 119 4.93 18.32 16.72
C ASN A 119 4.25 19.16 15.63
N PRO A 120 3.50 20.23 15.97
CA PRO A 120 2.78 21.05 14.99
C PRO A 120 3.70 21.77 14.01
N GLU A 121 4.96 22.00 14.33
CA GLU A 121 5.96 22.61 13.44
C GLU A 121 6.25 21.72 12.21
N ASN A 122 6.09 20.40 12.34
CA ASN A 122 6.32 19.45 11.25
C ASN A 122 5.13 19.39 10.26
N GLY A 123 3.99 20.01 10.59
CA GLY A 123 2.87 20.17 9.65
C GLY A 123 2.16 18.90 9.22
N ALA A 124 2.22 17.81 10.01
CA ALA A 124 1.52 16.55 9.71
C ALA A 124 0.00 16.75 9.60
N LYS A 125 -0.63 16.10 8.63
CA LYS A 125 -2.05 16.27 8.27
C LYS A 125 -2.85 14.97 8.45
N PRO A 126 -4.10 15.11 8.91
CA PRO A 126 -4.68 16.27 9.57
C PRO A 126 -4.23 16.33 11.04
N ALA A 127 -3.90 17.52 11.52
CA ALA A 127 -3.38 17.75 12.89
C ALA A 127 -4.26 17.13 13.99
N ARG A 128 -5.61 17.08 13.80
CA ARG A 128 -6.53 16.44 14.75
C ARG A 128 -6.30 14.94 14.97
N ASN A 129 -5.61 14.26 14.05
CA ASN A 129 -5.32 12.84 14.18
C ASN A 129 -4.12 12.57 15.09
N VAL A 130 -3.32 13.60 15.40
CA VAL A 130 -2.00 13.45 16.04
C VAL A 130 -1.84 14.34 17.28
N ASN A 131 -2.92 14.94 17.82
CA ASN A 131 -2.87 15.89 18.95
C ASN A 131 -3.50 15.36 20.23
N TRP A 132 -3.70 14.06 20.36
CA TRP A 132 -4.40 13.45 21.49
C TRP A 132 -3.49 12.72 22.47
N TRP A 133 -2.19 12.60 22.19
CA TRP A 133 -1.18 12.12 23.13
C TRP A 133 -0.18 13.25 23.47
N ASP A 134 0.45 13.12 24.62
CA ASP A 134 1.46 14.04 25.15
C ASP A 134 2.86 13.58 24.79
N SER A 135 3.16 12.31 25.02
CA SER A 135 4.49 11.75 24.80
C SER A 135 4.43 10.27 24.43
N ALA A 136 5.48 9.82 23.72
CA ALA A 136 5.81 8.43 23.50
C ALA A 136 7.16 8.12 24.16
N GLU A 137 7.25 7.02 24.90
CA GLU A 137 8.43 6.63 25.68
C GLU A 137 8.91 5.23 25.29
N LYS A 138 10.22 5.07 25.12
CA LYS A 138 10.87 3.77 24.99
C LYS A 138 11.02 3.13 26.35
N LEU A 139 10.36 1.99 26.58
CA LEU A 139 10.53 1.20 27.81
C LEU A 139 11.53 0.05 27.63
N GLY A 140 11.91 -0.26 26.40
CA GLY A 140 12.86 -1.28 26.00
C GLY A 140 12.92 -1.34 24.48
N ASP A 141 13.82 -2.15 23.90
CA ASP A 141 14.01 -2.18 22.44
C ASP A 141 12.74 -2.59 21.68
N TYR A 142 11.82 -3.31 22.32
CA TYR A 142 10.55 -3.76 21.75
C TYR A 142 9.36 -3.48 22.67
N LYS A 143 9.44 -2.40 23.47
CA LYS A 143 8.33 -1.96 24.32
C LYS A 143 8.25 -0.45 24.35
N VAL A 144 7.07 0.09 24.16
CA VAL A 144 6.79 1.52 24.17
C VAL A 144 5.59 1.85 25.03
N ARG A 145 5.55 3.07 25.55
CA ARG A 145 4.42 3.66 26.24
C ARG A 145 3.98 4.92 25.54
N LEU A 146 2.67 5.08 25.41
CA LEU A 146 2.02 6.27 24.89
C LEU A 146 1.21 6.91 26.01
N ASN A 147 1.59 8.13 26.39
CA ASN A 147 0.89 8.93 27.39
C ASN A 147 -0.09 9.88 26.69
N LEU A 148 -1.36 9.79 27.03
CA LEU A 148 -2.42 10.58 26.43
C LEU A 148 -2.64 11.89 27.17
N THR A 149 -2.94 12.98 26.48
CA THR A 149 -3.33 14.26 27.09
C THR A 149 -4.61 14.15 27.89
N LYS A 150 -5.54 13.31 27.42
CA LYS A 150 -6.84 12.99 28.03
C LYS A 150 -7.27 11.60 27.62
N GLU A 151 -8.28 11.06 28.29
CA GLU A 151 -8.93 9.82 27.82
C GLU A 151 -9.37 9.97 26.36
N PHE A 152 -8.96 9.01 25.52
CA PHE A 152 -9.25 9.01 24.10
C PHE A 152 -9.69 7.61 23.65
N PRO A 153 -11.00 7.30 23.69
CA PRO A 153 -11.52 5.97 23.36
C PRO A 153 -11.19 5.50 21.93
N ALA A 154 -10.94 6.45 21.00
CA ALA A 154 -10.58 6.14 19.63
C ALA A 154 -9.08 5.84 19.42
N ALA A 155 -8.25 5.79 20.46
CA ALA A 155 -6.79 5.59 20.32
C ALA A 155 -6.44 4.37 19.47
N LEU A 156 -7.09 3.22 19.72
CA LEU A 156 -6.82 1.98 18.97
C LEU A 156 -7.23 2.10 17.50
N GLU A 157 -8.29 2.83 17.18
CA GLU A 157 -8.70 3.10 15.80
C GLU A 157 -7.60 3.86 15.03
N PHE A 158 -7.03 4.90 15.65
CA PHE A 158 -5.96 5.66 15.02
C PHE A 158 -4.67 4.84 14.88
N LEU A 159 -4.34 4.01 15.86
CA LEU A 159 -3.15 3.15 15.86
C LEU A 159 -3.32 1.84 15.07
N SER A 160 -4.49 1.64 14.43
CA SER A 160 -4.76 0.50 13.55
C SER A 160 -4.84 0.84 12.07
N GLY A 161 -4.56 2.09 11.71
CA GLY A 161 -4.61 2.48 10.31
C GLY A 161 -4.05 3.87 9.99
N PRO A 162 -4.61 4.98 10.50
CA PRO A 162 -4.15 6.33 10.16
C PRO A 162 -2.71 6.61 10.58
N ILE A 163 -2.28 6.08 11.74
CA ILE A 163 -0.92 6.27 12.27
C ILE A 163 -0.08 5.05 11.93
N VAL A 164 0.75 5.20 10.92
CA VAL A 164 1.71 4.19 10.44
C VAL A 164 3.11 4.49 10.94
N MET A 165 3.99 3.48 11.03
CA MET A 165 5.33 3.64 11.57
C MET A 165 6.35 3.88 10.46
N TYR A 166 7.27 4.79 10.71
CA TYR A 166 8.35 5.20 9.81
C TYR A 166 9.72 4.79 10.35
N PRO A 167 10.69 4.45 9.48
CA PRO A 167 12.06 4.20 9.89
C PRO A 167 12.71 5.49 10.37
N ASN A 168 13.10 5.54 11.64
CA ASN A 168 13.54 6.75 12.31
C ASN A 168 14.81 7.35 11.69
N GLU A 169 15.83 6.53 11.42
CA GLU A 169 17.10 7.00 10.86
C GLU A 169 16.90 7.53 9.42
N TYR A 170 16.24 6.73 8.59
CA TYR A 170 15.95 7.12 7.21
C TYR A 170 15.10 8.40 7.13
N TYR A 171 14.01 8.47 7.90
CA TYR A 171 13.13 9.63 7.84
C TYR A 171 13.77 10.90 8.42
N ALA A 172 14.61 10.76 9.44
CA ALA A 172 15.40 11.89 9.97
C ALA A 172 16.39 12.44 8.95
N GLU A 173 16.95 11.57 8.07
CA GLU A 173 17.87 11.97 7.02
C GLU A 173 17.14 12.66 5.85
N VAL A 174 16.05 12.04 5.35
CA VAL A 174 15.45 12.46 4.07
C VAL A 174 14.27 13.42 4.23
N GLY A 175 13.61 13.43 5.37
CA GLY A 175 12.42 14.23 5.65
C GLY A 175 11.20 13.89 4.77
N PRO A 176 10.15 14.74 4.81
CA PRO A 176 8.93 14.53 4.03
C PRO A 176 9.15 14.49 2.52
N GLU A 177 10.03 15.35 2.00
CA GLU A 177 10.31 15.42 0.56
C GLU A 177 11.00 14.16 0.07
N GLY A 178 11.99 13.66 0.82
CA GLY A 178 12.68 12.42 0.49
C GLY A 178 11.76 11.20 0.61
N MET A 179 10.96 11.13 1.67
CA MET A 179 9.95 10.07 1.84
C MET A 179 8.89 10.12 0.72
N ALA A 180 8.51 11.31 0.23
CA ALA A 180 7.60 11.44 -0.90
C ALA A 180 8.18 10.91 -2.22
N MET A 181 9.48 11.00 -2.42
CA MET A 181 10.15 10.55 -3.65
C MET A 181 10.62 9.09 -3.58
N LYS A 182 10.97 8.62 -2.39
CA LYS A 182 11.43 7.25 -2.15
C LYS A 182 10.80 6.70 -0.85
N PRO A 183 9.52 6.34 -0.90
CA PRO A 183 8.81 5.83 0.28
C PRO A 183 9.43 4.54 0.82
N VAL A 184 9.63 4.49 2.12
CA VAL A 184 10.11 3.32 2.85
C VAL A 184 9.14 3.00 3.97
N GLY A 185 8.64 1.77 4.00
CA GLY A 185 7.73 1.26 5.02
C GLY A 185 7.98 -0.20 5.31
N THR A 186 7.11 -0.82 6.09
CA THR A 186 7.14 -2.24 6.45
C THR A 186 6.12 -3.07 5.68
N GLY A 187 5.26 -2.44 4.89
CA GLY A 187 4.05 -3.03 4.31
C GLY A 187 4.29 -4.11 3.24
N PRO A 188 3.18 -4.72 2.75
CA PRO A 188 3.23 -5.80 1.77
C PRO A 188 3.72 -5.38 0.38
N TYR A 189 3.82 -4.08 0.09
CA TYR A 189 4.35 -3.55 -1.17
C TYR A 189 5.38 -2.46 -0.92
N ALA A 190 6.52 -2.57 -1.60
CA ALA A 190 7.55 -1.54 -1.66
C ALA A 190 7.35 -0.65 -2.89
N VAL A 191 7.55 0.65 -2.74
CA VAL A 191 7.53 1.60 -3.87
C VAL A 191 8.83 1.50 -4.63
N THR A 192 8.75 1.29 -5.94
CA THR A 192 9.92 1.18 -6.84
C THR A 192 10.12 2.42 -7.71
N SER A 193 9.07 3.22 -7.92
CA SER A 193 9.15 4.46 -8.69
C SER A 193 8.01 5.40 -8.30
N VAL A 194 8.35 6.67 -8.15
CA VAL A 194 7.41 7.78 -8.00
C VAL A 194 7.65 8.76 -9.15
N GLU A 195 6.63 8.99 -9.96
CA GLU A 195 6.57 10.04 -10.97
C GLU A 195 5.40 10.95 -10.61
N PRO A 196 5.61 12.06 -9.86
CA PRO A 196 4.56 12.93 -9.37
C PRO A 196 3.59 13.36 -10.47
N GLY A 197 2.30 13.33 -10.20
CA GLY A 197 1.24 13.65 -11.16
C GLY A 197 1.03 12.63 -12.28
N LYS A 198 1.85 11.60 -12.40
CA LYS A 198 1.79 10.63 -13.51
C LYS A 198 1.54 9.22 -13.05
N ARG A 199 2.44 8.64 -12.26
CA ARG A 199 2.34 7.24 -11.85
C ARG A 199 3.20 6.89 -10.64
N TYR A 200 2.78 5.83 -9.98
CA TYR A 200 3.46 5.18 -8.87
C TYR A 200 3.59 3.69 -9.19
N LYS A 201 4.78 3.11 -8.97
CA LYS A 201 5.03 1.69 -9.18
C LYS A 201 5.37 1.01 -7.86
N PHE A 202 4.80 -0.16 -7.66
CA PHE A 202 4.99 -0.96 -6.46
C PHE A 202 5.37 -2.39 -6.84
N LYS A 203 6.19 -2.99 -6.01
CA LYS A 203 6.54 -4.39 -6.09
C LYS A 203 6.20 -5.07 -4.77
N LYS A 204 5.72 -6.29 -4.84
CA LYS A 204 5.50 -7.15 -3.68
C LYS A 204 6.75 -7.21 -2.81
N ASN A 205 6.57 -7.07 -1.50
CA ASN A 205 7.59 -7.26 -0.50
C ASN A 205 7.67 -8.74 -0.13
N ASP A 206 8.65 -9.45 -0.68
CA ASP A 206 8.85 -10.88 -0.41
C ASP A 206 9.29 -11.16 1.04
N ASN A 207 9.78 -10.13 1.76
CA ASN A 207 10.17 -10.19 3.16
C ASN A 207 9.06 -9.72 4.12
N TYR A 208 7.82 -9.55 3.61
CA TYR A 208 6.72 -9.13 4.46
C TYR A 208 6.45 -10.14 5.57
N HIS A 209 6.31 -9.68 6.81
CA HIS A 209 6.20 -10.59 7.96
C HIS A 209 4.92 -11.45 7.89
N ALA A 210 5.10 -12.76 7.96
CA ALA A 210 4.03 -13.75 7.75
C ALA A 210 2.89 -13.69 8.78
N SER A 211 3.13 -13.05 9.93
CA SER A 211 2.15 -12.90 11.01
C SER A 211 1.26 -11.65 10.86
N SER A 212 1.38 -10.89 9.78
CA SER A 212 0.49 -9.75 9.55
C SER A 212 -0.93 -10.19 9.26
N PRO A 213 -1.94 -9.59 9.90
CA PRO A 213 -3.35 -9.85 9.60
C PRO A 213 -3.76 -9.36 8.20
N LYS A 214 -2.97 -8.54 7.53
CA LYS A 214 -3.19 -8.17 6.12
C LYS A 214 -2.98 -9.34 5.16
N GLY A 215 -2.26 -10.39 5.59
CA GLY A 215 -1.86 -11.51 4.74
C GLY A 215 -0.74 -11.15 3.77
N GLN A 216 -0.31 -12.15 3.01
CA GLN A 216 0.73 -11.98 1.99
C GLN A 216 0.12 -11.42 0.69
N ALA A 217 0.87 -10.57 0.00
CA ALA A 217 0.46 -10.05 -1.30
C ALA A 217 0.42 -11.16 -2.35
N ASN A 218 -0.65 -11.22 -3.14
CA ASN A 218 -0.83 -12.21 -4.21
C ASN A 218 -0.42 -11.68 -5.59
N ILE A 219 -0.36 -10.37 -5.77
CA ILE A 219 -0.01 -9.70 -7.04
C ILE A 219 1.44 -9.22 -6.94
N GLY A 220 2.26 -9.52 -7.93
CA GLY A 220 3.69 -9.18 -7.90
C GLY A 220 3.96 -7.69 -8.07
N ASN A 221 3.23 -7.02 -8.96
CA ASN A 221 3.46 -5.62 -9.27
C ASN A 221 2.13 -4.84 -9.31
N ILE A 222 2.16 -3.58 -8.87
CA ILE A 222 1.03 -2.66 -9.02
C ILE A 222 1.54 -1.38 -9.66
N VAL A 223 0.81 -0.89 -10.67
CA VAL A 223 1.07 0.40 -11.31
C VAL A 223 -0.16 1.27 -11.14
N ILE A 224 -0.05 2.38 -10.42
CA ILE A 224 -1.13 3.36 -10.26
C ILE A 224 -0.81 4.54 -11.18
N ARG A 225 -1.71 4.84 -12.12
CA ARG A 225 -1.61 5.96 -13.09
C ARG A 225 -2.63 7.03 -12.76
N THR A 226 -2.22 8.29 -12.83
CA THR A 226 -3.14 9.43 -12.75
C THR A 226 -3.73 9.69 -14.13
N ILE A 227 -5.04 9.50 -14.27
CA ILE A 227 -5.81 9.79 -15.49
C ILE A 227 -7.04 10.61 -15.05
N ALA A 228 -6.95 11.94 -15.18
CA ALA A 228 -7.98 12.83 -14.62
C ALA A 228 -9.34 12.73 -15.34
N GLU A 229 -9.33 12.42 -16.63
CA GLU A 229 -10.54 12.40 -17.45
C GLU A 229 -11.21 11.02 -17.40
N SER A 230 -12.47 10.96 -16.94
CA SER A 230 -13.16 9.69 -16.64
C SER A 230 -13.51 8.88 -17.90
N ASN A 231 -13.74 9.51 -19.05
CA ASN A 231 -13.97 8.77 -20.30
C ASN A 231 -12.66 8.12 -20.81
N THR A 232 -11.52 8.77 -20.60
CA THR A 232 -10.21 8.18 -20.89
C THR A 232 -9.95 6.96 -19.99
N GLN A 233 -10.26 7.05 -18.68
CA GLN A 233 -10.18 5.88 -17.79
C GLN A 233 -11.04 4.73 -18.30
N LEU A 234 -12.25 5.02 -18.74
CA LEU A 234 -13.18 4.01 -19.27
C LEU A 234 -12.68 3.39 -20.60
N ALA A 235 -12.12 4.20 -21.50
CA ALA A 235 -11.50 3.71 -22.73
C ALA A 235 -10.29 2.81 -22.45
N GLU A 236 -9.44 3.20 -21.51
CA GLU A 236 -8.29 2.39 -21.06
C GLU A 236 -8.74 1.07 -20.42
N LEU A 237 -9.84 1.07 -19.64
CA LEU A 237 -10.42 -0.15 -19.06
C LEU A 237 -10.90 -1.10 -20.15
N PHE A 238 -11.64 -0.62 -21.13
CA PHE A 238 -12.16 -1.45 -22.24
C PHE A 238 -11.06 -1.94 -23.19
N SER A 239 -9.98 -1.21 -23.34
CA SER A 239 -8.82 -1.63 -24.14
C SER A 239 -7.82 -2.52 -23.41
N GLY A 240 -8.02 -2.74 -22.09
CA GLY A 240 -7.08 -3.48 -21.25
C GLY A 240 -5.82 -2.70 -20.85
N GLY A 241 -5.81 -1.38 -21.06
CA GLY A 241 -4.70 -0.51 -20.62
C GLY A 241 -4.69 -0.27 -19.10
N VAL A 242 -5.82 -0.44 -18.43
CA VAL A 242 -5.96 -0.56 -16.97
C VAL A 242 -6.89 -1.70 -16.61
N ASP A 243 -6.66 -2.30 -15.44
CA ASP A 243 -7.46 -3.41 -14.91
C ASP A 243 -8.51 -2.92 -13.92
N TRP A 244 -8.31 -1.74 -13.36
CA TRP A 244 -9.20 -1.17 -12.36
C TRP A 244 -9.22 0.36 -12.39
N ILE A 245 -10.41 0.93 -12.23
CA ILE A 245 -10.64 2.38 -12.16
C ILE A 245 -11.36 2.74 -10.86
N TRP A 246 -11.02 3.92 -10.34
CA TRP A 246 -11.63 4.49 -9.13
C TRP A 246 -12.79 5.40 -9.50
N LYS A 247 -13.89 5.39 -8.74
CA LYS A 247 -15.04 6.28 -8.95
C LYS A 247 -15.73 6.17 -10.32
N VAL A 248 -16.48 5.14 -10.51
CA VAL A 248 -17.33 4.96 -11.69
C VAL A 248 -18.64 5.75 -11.50
N LYS A 249 -19.00 6.58 -12.49
CA LYS A 249 -20.31 7.24 -12.53
C LYS A 249 -21.42 6.24 -12.86
N PRO A 250 -22.69 6.48 -12.43
CA PRO A 250 -23.79 5.52 -12.66
C PRO A 250 -24.01 5.17 -14.12
N ASP A 251 -23.95 6.14 -15.04
CA ASP A 251 -24.07 5.94 -16.49
C ASP A 251 -22.89 5.14 -17.07
N GLN A 252 -21.68 5.33 -16.55
CA GLN A 252 -20.51 4.56 -16.92
C GLN A 252 -20.59 3.11 -16.38
N ALA A 253 -21.10 2.92 -15.15
CA ALA A 253 -21.32 1.59 -14.58
C ALA A 253 -22.28 0.75 -15.46
N GLN A 254 -23.36 1.35 -15.96
CA GLN A 254 -24.27 0.69 -16.91
C GLN A 254 -23.56 0.25 -18.20
N ARG A 255 -22.70 1.10 -18.76
CA ARG A 255 -21.91 0.78 -19.96
C ARG A 255 -20.93 -0.35 -19.74
N ILE A 256 -20.24 -0.36 -18.57
CA ILE A 256 -19.31 -1.44 -18.19
C ILE A 256 -20.08 -2.76 -18.08
N SER A 257 -21.21 -2.78 -17.35
CA SER A 257 -22.04 -3.97 -17.18
C SER A 257 -22.63 -4.53 -18.48
N ALA A 258 -22.81 -3.68 -19.50
CA ALA A 258 -23.34 -4.10 -20.80
C ALA A 258 -22.26 -4.74 -21.71
N GLN A 259 -20.97 -4.61 -21.37
CA GLN A 259 -19.86 -5.12 -22.17
C GLN A 259 -19.12 -6.32 -21.52
N GLY A 260 -19.38 -6.61 -20.24
CA GLY A 260 -18.84 -7.75 -19.51
C GLY A 260 -19.88 -8.78 -19.22
#